data_07b456ed49bdf2ef2a2211cc18734ef8
#
_entry.id   07b456ed49bdf2ef2a2211cc18734ef8
#
_cell.length_a   1.000
_cell.length_b   1.000
_cell.length_c   1.000
_cell.angle_alpha   90.00
_cell.angle_beta   90.00
_cell.angle_gamma   90.00
#
_symmetry.space_group_name_H-M   'P 1'
#
loop_
_entity.id
_entity.type
_entity.pdbx_description
1 polymer ?
#
loop_
_entity_poly.entity_id
_entity_poly.type
_entity_poly.pdbx_seq_one_letter_code
_entity_poly.pdbx_strand_id
1 'polypeptide(L)'
;MKLNLQRRLILLALLACIGSPLFGATTTVRKALHHARRHRLHWTLWNPMFRPSHESLLLQNAEVDRMELPRIQDDDELEALKASGALQPILAGDSLRFDPRLDASRRYCRPWTRDFVQDLSQAYYHRFHEQIQVNSAVRTVKVQKKLRRHNRNAAPADGDTASSHLAGLTVDLQRRGMTRQQVHWMEQYLFYMKALGLVEPEEERHQWVFHIMVSGRYADWRETQDFVPMERPEPATMTADTAAAN
;
A
#
# COMPACT_ATOMS: atom_id res chain seq x y z
N MET A 1 48.97 -15.75 58.61
CA MET A 1 47.59 -16.17 58.93
C MET A 1 46.61 -14.98 58.94
N LYS A 2 46.65 -14.17 57.87
CA LYS A 2 45.75 -12.96 57.75
C LYS A 2 44.97 -12.89 56.44
N LEU A 3 45.01 -13.94 55.60
CA LEU A 3 44.39 -13.93 54.27
C LEU A 3 42.94 -14.48 54.21
N ASN A 4 42.45 -15.09 55.35
CA ASN A 4 41.15 -15.76 55.35
C ASN A 4 39.97 -14.88 55.83
N LEU A 5 40.27 -13.71 56.41
CA LEU A 5 39.20 -12.85 56.95
C LEU A 5 38.58 -11.94 55.86
N GLN A 6 39.41 -11.47 54.91
CA GLN A 6 38.89 -10.64 53.80
C GLN A 6 38.04 -11.42 52.79
N ARG A 7 38.37 -12.70 52.54
CA ARG A 7 37.57 -13.57 51.66
C ARG A 7 36.19 -13.92 52.24
N ARG A 8 36.07 -14.01 53.55
CA ARG A 8 34.77 -14.28 54.22
C ARG A 8 33.86 -13.07 54.27
N LEU A 9 34.40 -11.84 54.32
CA LEU A 9 33.64 -10.61 54.28
C LEU A 9 33.11 -10.31 52.87
N ILE A 10 33.83 -10.69 51.83
CA ILE A 10 33.35 -10.53 50.42
C ILE A 10 32.25 -11.54 50.09
N LEU A 11 32.29 -12.75 50.63
CA LEU A 11 31.23 -13.73 50.41
C LEU A 11 29.93 -13.38 51.17
N LEU A 12 30.02 -12.73 52.33
CA LEU A 12 28.84 -12.28 53.09
C LEU A 12 28.19 -11.04 52.50
N ALA A 13 28.96 -10.16 51.81
CA ALA A 13 28.40 -9.02 51.10
C ALA A 13 27.66 -9.42 49.78
N LEU A 14 28.06 -10.56 49.18
CA LEU A 14 27.38 -11.10 48.00
C LEU A 14 26.05 -11.83 48.28
N LEU A 15 25.89 -12.36 49.52
CA LEU A 15 24.65 -13.00 49.94
C LEU A 15 23.59 -12.03 50.46
N ALA A 16 23.96 -10.81 50.87
CA ALA A 16 23.00 -9.79 51.34
C ALA A 16 22.26 -9.03 50.21
N CYS A 17 22.68 -9.19 48.93
CA CYS A 17 22.02 -8.59 47.77
C CYS A 17 20.93 -9.45 47.12
N ILE A 18 20.62 -10.65 47.67
CA ILE A 18 19.62 -11.57 47.06
C ILE A 18 18.21 -11.39 47.70
N GLY A 19 18.03 -10.41 48.58
CA GLY A 19 16.81 -10.20 49.33
C GLY A 19 16.00 -8.95 49.06
N SER A 20 16.02 -8.40 47.83
CA SER A 20 15.12 -7.31 47.45
C SER A 20 14.15 -7.72 46.36
N PRO A 21 12.86 -7.32 46.41
CA PRO A 21 11.81 -7.94 45.61
C PRO A 21 11.99 -7.65 44.12
N LEU A 22 12.36 -8.66 43.37
CA LEU A 22 12.40 -8.73 41.90
C LEU A 22 11.04 -8.49 41.22
N PHE A 23 9.98 -8.15 41.99
CA PHE A 23 8.63 -7.97 41.43
C PHE A 23 8.40 -6.63 40.71
N GLY A 24 9.20 -5.59 40.95
CA GLY A 24 9.07 -4.29 40.27
C GLY A 24 9.87 -4.22 38.97
N ALA A 25 11.05 -4.84 38.91
CA ALA A 25 11.95 -4.76 37.74
C ALA A 25 11.45 -5.60 36.56
N THR A 26 10.80 -6.73 36.83
CA THR A 26 10.27 -7.61 35.77
C THR A 26 9.13 -7.00 34.98
N THR A 27 8.27 -6.19 35.64
CA THR A 27 7.14 -5.51 34.96
C THR A 27 7.62 -4.35 34.08
N THR A 28 8.61 -3.60 34.55
CA THR A 28 9.18 -2.47 33.80
C THR A 28 9.99 -2.94 32.60
N VAL A 29 10.80 -3.99 32.77
CA VAL A 29 11.57 -4.59 31.69
C VAL A 29 10.64 -5.27 30.67
N ARG A 30 9.60 -5.96 31.10
CA ARG A 30 8.59 -6.52 30.19
C ARG A 30 7.84 -5.44 29.40
N LYS A 31 7.44 -4.33 30.05
CA LYS A 31 6.82 -3.19 29.36
C LYS A 31 7.77 -2.54 28.37
N ALA A 32 9.04 -2.35 28.72
CA ALA A 32 10.06 -1.78 27.83
C ALA A 32 10.35 -2.71 26.63
N LEU A 33 10.48 -4.02 26.87
CA LEU A 33 10.66 -5.01 25.80
C LEU A 33 9.42 -5.13 24.91
N HIS A 34 8.21 -5.04 25.46
CA HIS A 34 6.98 -5.06 24.69
C HIS A 34 6.83 -3.77 23.85
N HIS A 35 7.24 -2.64 24.40
CA HIS A 35 7.24 -1.35 23.69
C HIS A 35 8.31 -1.32 22.58
N ALA A 36 9.53 -1.79 22.88
CA ALA A 36 10.60 -1.92 21.90
C ALA A 36 10.26 -2.93 20.79
N ARG A 37 9.56 -4.04 21.14
CA ARG A 37 9.10 -5.03 20.15
C ARG A 37 7.97 -4.48 19.28
N ARG A 38 7.04 -3.68 19.84
CA ARG A 38 6.01 -2.96 19.08
C ARG A 38 6.64 -1.92 18.15
N HIS A 39 7.61 -1.13 18.61
CA HIS A 39 8.33 -0.17 17.78
C HIS A 39 9.11 -0.85 16.66
N ARG A 40 9.86 -1.95 16.93
CA ARG A 40 10.54 -2.71 15.86
C ARG A 40 9.57 -3.30 14.84
N LEU A 41 8.45 -3.87 15.27
CA LEU A 41 7.42 -4.38 14.37
C LEU A 41 6.77 -3.28 13.54
N HIS A 42 6.64 -2.07 14.08
CA HIS A 42 6.07 -0.93 13.36
C HIS A 42 7.03 -0.41 12.27
N TRP A 43 8.33 -0.40 12.52
CA TRP A 43 9.35 0.04 11.55
C TRP A 43 9.57 -0.97 10.40
N THR A 44 9.39 -2.25 10.64
CA THR A 44 9.53 -3.30 9.62
C THR A 44 8.26 -3.51 8.78
N LEU A 45 7.13 -2.86 9.13
CA LEU A 45 5.86 -3.00 8.43
C LEU A 45 5.62 -1.95 7.35
N TRP A 46 6.46 -0.92 7.25
CA TRP A 46 6.29 0.19 6.31
C TRP A 46 7.56 0.36 5.46
N ASN A 47 7.37 0.30 4.14
CA ASN A 47 8.48 0.45 3.21
C ASN A 47 8.92 1.93 3.16
N PRO A 48 10.19 2.25 3.48
CA PRO A 48 10.68 3.62 3.41
C PRO A 48 10.67 4.21 1.99
N MET A 49 10.73 3.35 0.95
CA MET A 49 10.68 3.77 -0.46
C MET A 49 9.31 4.32 -0.87
N PHE A 50 8.25 3.98 -0.13
CA PHE A 50 6.88 4.46 -0.37
C PHE A 50 6.44 5.44 0.71
N ARG A 51 7.37 6.09 1.37
CA ARG A 51 7.04 7.11 2.36
C ARG A 51 6.45 8.33 1.67
N PRO A 52 5.25 8.81 2.06
CA PRO A 52 4.71 10.07 1.56
C PRO A 52 5.71 11.20 1.73
N SER A 53 5.95 11.95 0.67
CA SER A 53 6.94 13.03 0.65
C SER A 53 6.45 14.21 -0.19
N HIS A 54 7.05 15.37 0.03
CA HIS A 54 6.81 16.53 -0.83
C HIS A 54 7.20 16.27 -2.28
N GLU A 55 8.31 15.56 -2.49
CA GLU A 55 8.80 15.19 -3.81
C GLU A 55 7.83 14.26 -4.55
N SER A 56 7.27 13.27 -3.88
CA SER A 56 6.25 12.39 -4.47
C SER A 56 5.00 13.17 -4.89
N LEU A 57 4.53 14.13 -4.09
CA LEU A 57 3.43 15.01 -4.48
C LEU A 57 3.75 15.86 -5.71
N LEU A 58 4.98 16.38 -5.82
CA LEU A 58 5.41 17.12 -7.01
C LEU A 58 5.44 16.22 -8.25
N LEU A 59 5.93 15.00 -8.14
CA LEU A 59 5.93 14.02 -9.24
C LEU A 59 4.51 13.68 -9.69
N GLN A 60 3.58 13.49 -8.76
CA GLN A 60 2.17 13.23 -9.07
C GLN A 60 1.54 14.43 -9.80
N ASN A 61 1.83 15.67 -9.38
CA ASN A 61 1.30 16.87 -10.04
C ASN A 61 1.96 17.12 -11.39
N ALA A 62 3.27 16.85 -11.53
CA ALA A 62 3.93 16.93 -12.83
C ALA A 62 3.29 15.99 -13.87
N GLU A 63 2.80 14.83 -13.45
CA GLU A 63 2.05 13.92 -14.33
C GLU A 63 0.66 14.47 -14.69
N VAL A 64 -0.07 15.08 -13.73
CA VAL A 64 -1.33 15.78 -14.01
C VAL A 64 -1.13 16.87 -15.07
N ASP A 65 -0.06 17.68 -14.90
CA ASP A 65 0.25 18.81 -15.79
C ASP A 65 0.73 18.31 -17.18
N ARG A 66 1.58 17.27 -17.21
CA ARG A 66 2.03 16.65 -18.48
C ARG A 66 0.87 16.12 -19.32
N MET A 67 -0.17 15.63 -18.67
CA MET A 67 -1.37 15.10 -19.30
C MET A 67 -2.44 16.18 -19.55
N GLU A 68 -2.17 17.42 -19.17
CA GLU A 68 -3.09 18.57 -19.27
C GLU A 68 -4.46 18.29 -18.66
N LEU A 69 -4.48 17.57 -17.52
CA LEU A 69 -5.72 17.13 -16.90
C LEU A 69 -6.30 18.20 -15.96
N PRO A 70 -7.61 18.49 -16.08
CA PRO A 70 -8.27 19.39 -15.13
C PRO A 70 -8.34 18.81 -13.74
N ARG A 71 -8.24 19.65 -12.72
CA ARG A 71 -8.62 19.33 -11.33
C ARG A 71 -10.12 19.58 -11.18
N ILE A 72 -10.89 18.52 -11.04
CA ILE A 72 -12.35 18.49 -11.03
C ILE A 72 -12.88 19.33 -9.88
N GLN A 73 -13.60 20.41 -10.17
CA GLN A 73 -14.00 21.41 -9.19
C GLN A 73 -15.17 20.92 -8.31
N ASP A 74 -16.20 20.38 -8.95
CA ASP A 74 -17.46 20.03 -8.31
C ASP A 74 -18.10 18.77 -8.93
N ASP A 75 -19.31 18.47 -8.49
CA ASP A 75 -20.02 17.27 -8.93
C ASP A 75 -20.58 17.41 -10.35
N ASP A 76 -20.85 18.62 -10.85
CA ASP A 76 -21.33 18.86 -12.23
C ASP A 76 -20.21 18.59 -13.25
N GLU A 77 -18.99 19.06 -12.97
CA GLU A 77 -17.81 18.75 -13.82
C GLU A 77 -17.46 17.24 -13.75
N LEU A 78 -17.62 16.63 -12.57
CA LEU A 78 -17.44 15.19 -12.41
C LEU A 78 -18.39 14.39 -13.31
N GLU A 79 -19.67 14.74 -13.32
CA GLU A 79 -20.68 14.06 -14.16
C GLU A 79 -20.42 14.32 -15.67
N ALA A 80 -20.00 15.52 -16.06
CA ALA A 80 -19.61 15.81 -17.44
C ALA A 80 -18.42 14.93 -17.90
N LEU A 81 -17.40 14.73 -17.05
CA LEU A 81 -16.25 13.87 -17.35
C LEU A 81 -16.63 12.37 -17.43
N LYS A 82 -17.61 11.94 -16.66
CA LYS A 82 -18.16 10.58 -16.79
C LYS A 82 -18.96 10.43 -18.09
N ALA A 83 -19.81 11.38 -18.41
CA ALA A 83 -20.63 11.36 -19.61
C ALA A 83 -19.77 11.36 -20.89
N SER A 84 -18.65 12.06 -20.89
CA SER A 84 -17.68 12.07 -22.01
C SER A 84 -16.80 10.82 -22.10
N GLY A 85 -16.84 9.92 -21.10
CA GLY A 85 -15.95 8.76 -21.01
C GLY A 85 -14.52 9.07 -20.55
N ALA A 86 -14.22 10.34 -20.23
CA ALA A 86 -12.91 10.76 -19.70
C ALA A 86 -12.63 10.17 -18.31
N LEU A 87 -13.69 9.84 -17.56
CA LEU A 87 -13.65 9.01 -16.37
C LEU A 87 -14.49 7.75 -16.60
N GLN A 88 -13.95 6.61 -16.20
CA GLN A 88 -14.61 5.32 -16.35
C GLN A 88 -14.83 4.66 -14.99
N PRO A 89 -15.91 3.87 -14.84
CA PRO A 89 -16.18 3.17 -13.60
C PRO A 89 -15.12 2.10 -13.32
N ILE A 90 -14.67 2.03 -12.09
CA ILE A 90 -13.93 0.87 -11.58
C ILE A 90 -14.96 -0.25 -11.37
N LEU A 91 -14.67 -1.47 -11.85
CA LEU A 91 -15.60 -2.58 -11.79
C LEU A 91 -15.31 -3.47 -10.57
N ALA A 92 -16.29 -3.65 -9.69
CA ALA A 92 -16.24 -4.68 -8.66
C ALA A 92 -16.45 -6.07 -9.28
N GLY A 93 -15.90 -7.08 -8.63
CA GLY A 93 -16.00 -8.47 -9.07
C GLY A 93 -15.27 -9.41 -8.11
N ASP A 94 -14.89 -10.58 -8.58
CA ASP A 94 -14.24 -11.61 -7.75
C ASP A 94 -12.89 -11.14 -7.17
N SER A 95 -12.18 -10.26 -7.86
CA SER A 95 -10.85 -9.77 -7.47
C SER A 95 -10.87 -8.41 -6.76
N LEU A 96 -11.97 -7.63 -6.88
CA LEU A 96 -12.04 -6.24 -6.41
C LEU A 96 -13.38 -5.92 -5.75
N ARG A 97 -13.30 -5.20 -4.63
CA ARG A 97 -14.45 -4.64 -3.92
C ARG A 97 -14.22 -3.18 -3.53
N PHE A 98 -15.28 -2.51 -3.13
CA PHE A 98 -15.21 -1.15 -2.61
C PHE A 98 -15.40 -1.10 -1.09
N ASP A 99 -14.77 -0.11 -0.44
CA ASP A 99 -15.17 0.29 0.92
C ASP A 99 -16.65 0.71 0.88
N PRO A 100 -17.51 0.18 1.77
CA PRO A 100 -18.93 0.55 1.81
C PRO A 100 -19.18 2.06 1.98
N ARG A 101 -18.20 2.80 2.52
CA ARG A 101 -18.27 4.26 2.70
C ARG A 101 -17.89 5.04 1.44
N LEU A 102 -17.33 4.40 0.43
CA LEU A 102 -17.01 5.05 -0.83
C LEU A 102 -18.29 5.21 -1.64
N ASP A 103 -18.71 6.46 -1.81
CA ASP A 103 -19.88 6.82 -2.61
C ASP A 103 -19.76 6.26 -4.04
N ALA A 104 -20.84 5.70 -4.56
CA ALA A 104 -20.89 5.10 -5.88
C ALA A 104 -20.53 6.10 -6.99
N SER A 105 -20.92 7.37 -6.83
CA SER A 105 -20.58 8.44 -7.78
C SER A 105 -19.09 8.72 -7.91
N ARG A 106 -18.27 8.24 -6.95
CA ARG A 106 -16.83 8.45 -6.87
C ARG A 106 -16.00 7.22 -7.15
N ARG A 107 -16.61 6.09 -7.56
CA ARG A 107 -15.95 4.85 -7.96
C ARG A 107 -15.49 4.91 -9.41
N TYR A 108 -14.92 6.07 -9.80
CA TYR A 108 -14.47 6.38 -11.15
C TYR A 108 -13.02 6.85 -11.13
N CYS A 109 -12.33 6.63 -12.24
CA CYS A 109 -10.96 7.14 -12.48
C CYS A 109 -10.69 7.23 -13.97
N ARG A 110 -9.50 7.72 -14.35
CA ARG A 110 -9.07 7.71 -15.75
C ARG A 110 -9.00 6.28 -16.30
N PRO A 111 -9.20 6.07 -17.62
CA PRO A 111 -9.23 4.73 -18.23
C PRO A 111 -8.01 3.88 -17.85
N TRP A 112 -6.80 4.41 -18.00
CA TRP A 112 -5.56 3.71 -17.67
C TRP A 112 -5.41 3.40 -16.16
N THR A 113 -5.93 4.27 -15.29
CA THR A 113 -5.97 4.02 -13.84
C THR A 113 -6.94 2.87 -13.52
N ARG A 114 -8.10 2.81 -14.19
CA ARG A 114 -9.03 1.69 -14.08
C ARG A 114 -8.36 0.39 -14.50
N ASP A 115 -7.69 0.39 -15.66
CA ASP A 115 -7.03 -0.79 -16.20
C ASP A 115 -5.94 -1.29 -15.27
N PHE A 116 -5.10 -0.38 -14.75
CA PHE A 116 -4.10 -0.74 -13.73
C PHE A 116 -4.73 -1.40 -12.49
N VAL A 117 -5.81 -0.83 -11.96
CA VAL A 117 -6.47 -1.37 -10.76
C VAL A 117 -7.08 -2.73 -11.03
N GLN A 118 -7.68 -2.94 -12.22
CA GLN A 118 -8.22 -4.23 -12.62
C GLN A 118 -7.11 -5.28 -12.77
N ASP A 119 -6.04 -4.96 -13.48
CA ASP A 119 -4.91 -5.86 -13.70
C ASP A 119 -4.21 -6.22 -12.38
N LEU A 120 -3.94 -5.24 -11.52
CA LEU A 120 -3.39 -5.45 -10.19
C LEU A 120 -4.30 -6.35 -9.33
N SER A 121 -5.61 -6.08 -9.34
CA SER A 121 -6.57 -6.85 -8.54
C SER A 121 -6.67 -8.31 -9.00
N GLN A 122 -6.62 -8.55 -10.30
CA GLN A 122 -6.60 -9.90 -10.87
C GLN A 122 -5.31 -10.63 -10.50
N ALA A 123 -4.14 -9.99 -10.67
CA ALA A 123 -2.85 -10.58 -10.28
C ALA A 123 -2.79 -10.93 -8.79
N TYR A 124 -3.33 -10.05 -7.93
CA TYR A 124 -3.42 -10.29 -6.50
C TYR A 124 -4.36 -11.46 -6.19
N TYR A 125 -5.54 -11.49 -6.80
CA TYR A 125 -6.51 -12.56 -6.63
C TYR A 125 -5.97 -13.92 -7.10
N HIS A 126 -5.29 -13.96 -8.22
CA HIS A 126 -4.61 -15.17 -8.69
C HIS A 126 -3.59 -15.71 -7.68
N ARG A 127 -2.94 -14.81 -6.94
CA ARG A 127 -1.90 -15.19 -5.99
C ARG A 127 -2.44 -15.59 -4.63
N PHE A 128 -3.50 -14.93 -4.14
CA PHE A 128 -3.95 -15.02 -2.75
C PHE A 128 -5.40 -15.48 -2.59
N HIS A 129 -6.18 -15.51 -3.67
CA HIS A 129 -7.63 -15.79 -3.67
C HIS A 129 -8.42 -14.82 -2.75
N GLU A 130 -7.93 -13.59 -2.64
CA GLU A 130 -8.55 -12.53 -1.84
C GLU A 130 -8.74 -11.27 -2.69
N GLN A 131 -9.78 -10.51 -2.37
CA GLN A 131 -10.10 -9.26 -3.07
C GLN A 131 -9.24 -8.09 -2.58
N ILE A 132 -8.83 -7.23 -3.50
CA ILE A 132 -8.36 -5.88 -3.16
C ILE A 132 -9.58 -4.99 -2.87
N GLN A 133 -9.47 -4.11 -1.87
CA GLN A 133 -10.49 -3.11 -1.55
C GLN A 133 -10.04 -1.71 -1.96
N VAL A 134 -10.85 -1.03 -2.78
CA VAL A 134 -10.68 0.39 -3.11
C VAL A 134 -11.38 1.24 -2.05
N ASN A 135 -10.63 2.07 -1.36
CA ASN A 135 -11.13 2.95 -0.30
C ASN A 135 -11.44 4.36 -0.82
N SER A 136 -10.77 4.80 -1.88
CA SER A 136 -10.98 6.10 -2.51
C SER A 136 -10.53 6.05 -3.97
N ALA A 137 -11.18 6.84 -4.82
CA ALA A 137 -10.78 7.07 -6.20
C ALA A 137 -10.94 8.58 -6.52
N VAL A 138 -11.69 8.97 -7.55
CA VAL A 138 -11.84 10.38 -7.91
C VAL A 138 -12.42 11.23 -6.77
N ARG A 139 -11.92 12.44 -6.62
CA ARG A 139 -12.44 13.47 -5.70
C ARG A 139 -12.59 14.79 -6.44
N THR A 140 -13.56 15.61 -6.00
CA THR A 140 -13.64 17.00 -6.46
C THR A 140 -12.89 17.93 -5.49
N VAL A 141 -12.47 19.10 -5.97
CA VAL A 141 -11.86 20.16 -5.15
C VAL A 141 -12.75 20.50 -3.95
N LYS A 142 -14.06 20.57 -4.16
CA LYS A 142 -15.06 20.78 -3.10
C LYS A 142 -14.95 19.73 -1.99
N VAL A 143 -14.81 18.46 -2.35
CA VAL A 143 -14.67 17.36 -1.39
C VAL A 143 -13.32 17.38 -0.71
N GLN A 144 -12.24 17.62 -1.45
CA GLN A 144 -10.89 17.69 -0.90
C GLN A 144 -10.77 18.84 0.12
N LYS A 145 -11.35 20.01 -0.17
CA LYS A 145 -11.42 21.13 0.78
C LYS A 145 -12.19 20.75 2.06
N LYS A 146 -13.31 20.00 1.93
CA LYS A 146 -14.03 19.47 3.08
C LYS A 146 -13.19 18.47 3.88
N LEU A 147 -12.50 17.55 3.21
CA LEU A 147 -11.63 16.56 3.85
C LEU A 147 -10.51 17.25 4.67
N ARG A 148 -9.86 18.28 4.12
CA ARG A 148 -8.77 19.00 4.79
C ARG A 148 -9.19 19.73 6.07
N ARG A 149 -10.44 20.11 6.20
CA ARG A 149 -10.96 20.74 7.45
C ARG A 149 -10.90 19.75 8.63
N HIS A 150 -11.00 18.44 8.36
CA HIS A 150 -11.01 17.39 9.38
C HIS A 150 -9.70 16.58 9.42
N ASN A 151 -8.95 16.57 8.33
CA ASN A 151 -7.65 15.89 8.22
C ASN A 151 -6.59 16.84 7.66
N ARG A 152 -5.78 17.43 8.54
CA ARG A 152 -4.70 18.35 8.14
C ARG A 152 -3.56 17.67 7.36
N ASN A 153 -3.47 16.32 7.42
CA ASN A 153 -2.46 15.55 6.68
C ASN A 153 -2.90 15.23 5.24
N ALA A 154 -4.16 15.51 4.88
CA ALA A 154 -4.61 15.35 3.50
C ALA A 154 -3.90 16.37 2.59
N ALA A 155 -3.52 15.94 1.39
CA ALA A 155 -2.92 16.82 0.38
C ALA A 155 -3.79 18.05 0.10
N PRO A 156 -3.22 19.19 -0.30
CA PRO A 156 -3.96 20.39 -0.69
C PRO A 156 -4.99 20.13 -1.80
N ALA A 157 -5.96 21.05 -1.92
CA ALA A 157 -6.91 21.04 -3.03
C ALA A 157 -6.44 21.88 -4.23
N ASP A 158 -5.34 22.60 -4.06
CA ASP A 158 -4.77 23.55 -5.04
C ASP A 158 -3.24 23.62 -4.88
N GLY A 159 -2.56 24.27 -5.85
CA GLY A 159 -1.10 24.43 -5.88
C GLY A 159 -0.36 23.17 -6.36
N ASP A 160 0.97 23.23 -6.30
CA ASP A 160 1.91 22.26 -6.89
C ASP A 160 1.93 20.90 -6.17
N THR A 161 1.30 20.82 -5.00
CA THR A 161 1.15 19.60 -4.19
C THR A 161 -0.30 19.21 -4.01
N ALA A 162 -1.18 19.67 -4.92
CA ALA A 162 -2.59 19.32 -4.89
C ALA A 162 -2.78 17.80 -5.00
N SER A 163 -3.87 17.30 -4.41
CA SER A 163 -4.19 15.88 -4.48
C SER A 163 -4.42 15.41 -5.91
N SER A 164 -3.69 14.39 -6.35
CA SER A 164 -3.85 13.78 -7.69
C SER A 164 -5.19 13.04 -7.87
N HIS A 165 -5.92 12.75 -6.79
CA HIS A 165 -7.32 12.31 -6.88
C HIS A 165 -8.24 13.30 -7.61
N LEU A 166 -7.88 14.60 -7.59
CA LEU A 166 -8.66 15.65 -8.25
C LEU A 166 -8.65 15.57 -9.78
N ALA A 167 -7.68 14.87 -10.35
CA ALA A 167 -7.56 14.61 -11.78
C ALA A 167 -8.04 13.20 -12.19
N GLY A 168 -8.44 12.37 -11.20
CA GLY A 168 -8.87 11.00 -11.43
C GLY A 168 -7.75 10.00 -11.70
N LEU A 169 -6.49 10.36 -11.41
CA LEU A 169 -5.31 9.52 -11.65
C LEU A 169 -5.01 8.54 -10.51
N THR A 170 -5.67 8.68 -9.36
CA THR A 170 -5.22 8.08 -8.11
C THR A 170 -6.31 7.23 -7.48
N VAL A 171 -5.88 6.13 -6.88
CA VAL A 171 -6.70 5.24 -6.04
C VAL A 171 -6.02 4.97 -4.71
N ASP A 172 -6.83 4.84 -3.66
CA ASP A 172 -6.39 4.36 -2.35
C ASP A 172 -6.84 2.90 -2.18
N LEU A 173 -5.89 1.98 -2.07
CA LEU A 173 -6.13 0.56 -1.86
C LEU A 173 -5.90 0.19 -0.40
N GLN A 174 -6.83 -0.55 0.19
CA GLN A 174 -6.76 -0.92 1.60
C GLN A 174 -5.56 -1.83 1.88
N ARG A 175 -4.70 -1.41 2.81
CA ARG A 175 -3.60 -2.20 3.36
C ARG A 175 -3.97 -2.88 4.68
N ARG A 176 -4.96 -2.32 5.39
CA ARG A 176 -5.42 -2.86 6.67
C ARG A 176 -5.99 -4.27 6.48
N GLY A 177 -5.50 -5.22 7.27
CA GLY A 177 -5.93 -6.62 7.19
C GLY A 177 -5.05 -7.49 6.30
N MET A 178 -4.21 -6.92 5.44
CA MET A 178 -3.26 -7.70 4.65
C MET A 178 -2.23 -8.40 5.56
N THR A 179 -1.91 -9.63 5.24
CA THR A 179 -0.79 -10.38 5.84
C THR A 179 0.55 -9.78 5.42
N ARG A 180 1.64 -10.13 6.09
CA ARG A 180 2.98 -9.68 5.71
C ARG A 180 3.36 -10.12 4.30
N GLN A 181 2.93 -11.30 3.89
CA GLN A 181 3.21 -11.83 2.55
C GLN A 181 2.47 -11.04 1.49
N GLN A 182 1.21 -10.67 1.74
CA GLN A 182 0.41 -9.84 0.84
C GLN A 182 0.98 -8.42 0.70
N VAL A 183 1.36 -7.80 1.83
CA VAL A 183 2.01 -6.48 1.81
C VAL A 183 3.31 -6.53 1.03
N HIS A 184 4.17 -7.51 1.29
CA HIS A 184 5.45 -7.65 0.59
C HIS A 184 5.27 -7.85 -0.92
N TRP A 185 4.31 -8.67 -1.33
CA TRP A 185 3.98 -8.86 -2.74
C TRP A 185 3.49 -7.56 -3.38
N MET A 186 2.59 -6.83 -2.71
CA MET A 186 2.11 -5.53 -3.17
C MET A 186 3.25 -4.51 -3.33
N GLU A 187 4.15 -4.44 -2.34
CA GLU A 187 5.32 -3.56 -2.38
C GLU A 187 6.24 -3.91 -3.55
N GLN A 188 6.50 -5.20 -3.80
CA GLN A 188 7.33 -5.63 -4.94
C GLN A 188 6.67 -5.28 -6.29
N TYR A 189 5.38 -5.51 -6.42
CA TYR A 189 4.62 -5.17 -7.62
C TYR A 189 4.67 -3.66 -7.89
N LEU A 190 4.36 -2.85 -6.88
CA LEU A 190 4.37 -1.39 -6.99
C LEU A 190 5.79 -0.84 -7.23
N PHE A 191 6.80 -1.44 -6.61
CA PHE A 191 8.19 -1.06 -6.86
C PHE A 191 8.61 -1.29 -8.31
N TYR A 192 8.24 -2.44 -8.87
CA TYR A 192 8.49 -2.74 -10.29
C TYR A 192 7.80 -1.72 -11.21
N MET A 193 6.51 -1.45 -10.98
CA MET A 193 5.76 -0.47 -11.77
C MET A 193 6.29 0.96 -11.62
N LYS A 194 6.76 1.33 -10.42
CA LYS A 194 7.43 2.62 -10.18
C LYS A 194 8.76 2.72 -10.94
N ALA A 195 9.56 1.66 -10.94
CA ALA A 195 10.84 1.63 -11.67
C ALA A 195 10.64 1.81 -13.19
N LEU A 196 9.49 1.40 -13.74
CA LEU A 196 9.09 1.65 -15.12
C LEU A 196 8.49 3.05 -15.36
N GLY A 197 8.31 3.85 -14.30
CA GLY A 197 7.66 5.16 -14.37
C GLY A 197 6.17 5.12 -14.67
N LEU A 198 5.50 4.01 -14.32
CA LEU A 198 4.08 3.79 -14.58
C LEU A 198 3.19 4.18 -13.41
N VAL A 199 3.73 4.19 -12.19
CA VAL A 199 3.01 4.60 -10.98
C VAL A 199 3.91 5.40 -10.04
N GLU A 200 3.29 6.24 -9.21
CA GLU A 200 3.90 6.86 -8.03
C GLU A 200 3.13 6.40 -6.78
N PRO A 201 3.60 5.35 -6.09
CA PRO A 201 2.93 4.80 -4.93
C PRO A 201 3.43 5.40 -3.62
N GLU A 202 2.53 5.59 -2.67
CA GLU A 202 2.82 5.95 -1.29
C GLU A 202 2.11 5.01 -0.30
N GLU A 203 2.73 4.73 0.84
CA GLU A 203 2.08 4.06 1.97
C GLU A 203 1.61 5.08 2.99
N GLU A 204 0.32 5.37 3.02
CA GLU A 204 -0.28 6.27 4.00
C GLU A 204 -0.59 5.55 5.32
N ARG A 205 0.27 5.77 6.32
CA ARG A 205 0.22 5.06 7.61
C ARG A 205 -1.05 5.31 8.43
N HIS A 206 -1.57 6.54 8.38
CA HIS A 206 -2.74 6.91 9.18
C HIS A 206 -4.03 6.31 8.60
N GLN A 207 -4.14 6.25 7.28
CA GLN A 207 -5.29 5.68 6.58
C GLN A 207 -5.16 4.16 6.39
N TRP A 208 -3.96 3.60 6.50
CA TRP A 208 -3.67 2.20 6.21
C TRP A 208 -4.02 1.83 4.77
N VAL A 209 -3.54 2.62 3.82
CA VAL A 209 -3.74 2.41 2.40
C VAL A 209 -2.42 2.49 1.64
N PHE A 210 -2.41 1.88 0.47
CA PHE A 210 -1.51 2.21 -0.62
C PHE A 210 -2.20 3.29 -1.46
N HIS A 211 -1.66 4.50 -1.45
CA HIS A 211 -2.05 5.60 -2.30
C HIS A 211 -1.25 5.49 -3.60
N ILE A 212 -1.90 5.32 -4.74
CA ILE A 212 -1.24 5.00 -5.99
C ILE A 212 -1.73 5.95 -7.08
N MET A 213 -0.86 6.89 -7.50
CA MET A 213 -1.06 7.64 -8.72
C MET A 213 -0.59 6.79 -9.90
N VAL A 214 -1.39 6.72 -10.97
CA VAL A 214 -1.11 5.96 -12.19
C VAL A 214 -0.85 6.91 -13.36
N SER A 215 0.32 6.79 -13.97
CA SER A 215 0.72 7.55 -15.15
C SER A 215 -0.08 7.13 -16.39
N GLY A 216 -0.37 8.08 -17.29
CA GLY A 216 -0.97 7.78 -18.60
C GLY A 216 -0.13 6.82 -19.45
N ARG A 217 1.18 6.71 -19.19
CA ARG A 217 2.07 5.75 -19.85
C ARG A 217 1.68 4.28 -19.59
N TYR A 218 0.85 4.03 -18.57
CA TYR A 218 0.36 2.69 -18.30
C TYR A 218 -0.45 2.12 -19.46
N ALA A 219 -1.23 2.95 -20.17
CA ALA A 219 -2.00 2.50 -21.33
C ALA A 219 -1.07 1.93 -22.42
N ASP A 220 -0.06 2.70 -22.81
CA ASP A 220 0.90 2.30 -23.86
C ASP A 220 1.70 1.04 -23.43
N TRP A 221 2.14 1.01 -22.18
CA TRP A 221 2.86 -0.14 -21.65
C TRP A 221 1.97 -1.40 -21.66
N ARG A 222 0.72 -1.28 -21.24
CA ARG A 222 -0.24 -2.40 -21.20
C ARG A 222 -0.47 -2.99 -22.58
N GLU A 223 -0.63 -2.16 -23.60
CA GLU A 223 -0.77 -2.62 -24.98
C GLU A 223 0.44 -3.45 -25.45
N THR A 224 1.65 -3.11 -24.99
CA THR A 224 2.85 -3.91 -25.31
C THR A 224 2.87 -5.27 -24.62
N GLN A 225 2.17 -5.44 -23.47
CA GLN A 225 2.10 -6.73 -22.76
C GLN A 225 1.09 -7.69 -23.39
N ASP A 226 0.00 -7.16 -23.97
CA ASP A 226 -1.03 -7.98 -24.63
C ASP A 226 -0.50 -8.69 -25.90
N PHE A 227 0.62 -8.21 -26.47
CA PHE A 227 1.31 -8.82 -27.62
C PHE A 227 2.26 -10.00 -27.26
N VAL A 228 2.50 -10.29 -26.02
CA VAL A 228 3.24 -11.50 -25.60
C VAL A 228 2.22 -12.62 -25.37
N PRO A 229 2.08 -13.60 -26.31
CA PRO A 229 1.29 -14.79 -26.02
C PRO A 229 1.94 -15.45 -24.81
N MET A 230 1.27 -15.46 -23.67
CA MET A 230 1.66 -16.36 -22.59
C MET A 230 1.43 -17.79 -23.10
N GLU A 231 2.46 -18.38 -23.69
CA GLU A 231 2.51 -19.82 -23.87
C GLU A 231 2.29 -20.43 -22.50
N ARG A 232 1.09 -20.96 -22.32
CA ARG A 232 0.76 -21.77 -21.17
C ARG A 232 1.70 -22.98 -21.25
N PRO A 233 2.60 -23.24 -20.29
CA PRO A 233 3.36 -24.48 -20.32
C PRO A 233 2.37 -25.63 -20.38
N GLU A 234 2.40 -26.38 -21.47
CA GLU A 234 1.63 -27.62 -21.63
C GLU A 234 1.95 -28.53 -20.43
N PRO A 235 0.94 -29.12 -19.78
CA PRO A 235 1.20 -30.10 -18.76
C PRO A 235 1.99 -31.23 -19.42
N ALA A 236 3.18 -31.54 -18.90
CA ALA A 236 4.00 -32.63 -19.36
C ALA A 236 3.15 -33.90 -19.37
N THR A 237 2.83 -34.35 -20.56
CA THR A 237 2.22 -35.66 -20.79
C THR A 237 3.20 -36.74 -20.32
N MET A 238 2.95 -37.26 -19.14
CA MET A 238 3.62 -38.49 -18.71
C MET A 238 3.18 -39.61 -19.70
N THR A 239 4.04 -39.86 -20.66
CA THR A 239 3.95 -41.11 -21.45
C THR A 239 4.27 -42.26 -20.51
N ALA A 240 3.21 -42.99 -20.15
CA ALA A 240 3.35 -44.29 -19.52
C ALA A 240 3.87 -45.27 -20.59
N ASP A 241 5.18 -45.49 -20.62
CA ASP A 241 5.78 -46.58 -21.35
C ASP A 241 5.45 -47.89 -20.60
N THR A 242 4.47 -48.59 -21.13
CA THR A 242 4.13 -49.94 -20.75
C THR A 242 5.18 -50.88 -21.35
N ALA A 243 6.17 -51.25 -20.59
CA ALA A 243 7.04 -52.37 -20.96
C ALA A 243 6.28 -53.68 -20.65
N ALA A 244 5.61 -54.18 -21.68
CA ALA A 244 5.30 -55.60 -21.76
C ALA A 244 6.47 -56.26 -22.51
N ALA A 245 7.11 -57.23 -21.88
CA ALA A 245 7.73 -58.36 -22.56
C ALA A 245 8.34 -59.35 -21.57
N ASN A 246 7.79 -60.57 -21.63
CA ASN A 246 8.36 -61.88 -21.33
C ASN A 246 8.84 -62.21 -19.93
#